data_5e8c080085de6c1b553544638bd595d7
#
_entry.id   5e8c080085de6c1b553544638bd595d7
#
_cell.length_a   1.000
_cell.length_b   1.000
_cell.length_c   1.000
_cell.angle_alpha   90.00
_cell.angle_beta   90.00
_cell.angle_gamma   90.00
#
_symmetry.space_group_name_H-M   'P 1'
#
loop_
_entity.id
_entity.type
_entity.pdbx_description
1 polymer ?
#
loop_
_entity_poly.entity_id
_entity_poly.type
_entity_poly.pdbx_seq_one_letter_code
_entity_poly.pdbx_strand_id
1 'polypeptide(L)'
;MKKIHLGLLLLAVFAVSNAPAQDTWYYPPHGAEWESRAPRAVGINASRLSEAVAFAEAHEYSGPRDLRRAILEGFQREPFHEILGPVKKRGGPAGMILKNGYMVASWGDIRRVDMTFSVTKSFLSTVAGVASDQGLLQNTQAPVGETIWDGTFSGAHNAKITWAHLLQQNSDWSGSLWGLHDWADRPPREGGLDDWRFRELREPGTVMEYNDVRVNVLAYSLTHLWRQPLPAVLKTHIMDPIGASTTWRWFGYDHAWTTIDGYKMQSVTGGGHSGAGIFISAEDMARFGLLFLSDGKWDGKQLISPEWIREATTPSAPNPNYGYMWWLNQQGPRHWEGVPENVYYAAGFGGNFIVVAPDQDVVMVLRWLEPSEIGAFVAKVFEALP
;
A
#
# COMPACT_ATOMS: atom_id res chain seq x y z
N MET A 1 87.03 -2.52 24.29
CA MET A 1 85.71 -2.50 24.94
C MET A 1 84.64 -2.37 23.86
N LYS A 2 84.02 -3.49 23.42
CA LYS A 2 82.93 -3.46 22.39
C LYS A 2 81.57 -3.43 23.12
N LYS A 3 80.78 -2.38 22.84
CA LYS A 3 79.42 -2.28 23.35
C LYS A 3 78.47 -3.04 22.40
N ILE A 4 77.81 -4.09 22.99
CA ILE A 4 76.77 -4.82 22.29
C ILE A 4 75.45 -4.08 22.53
N HIS A 5 74.78 -3.65 21.43
CA HIS A 5 73.44 -3.09 21.48
C HIS A 5 72.46 -4.23 21.24
N LEU A 6 71.64 -4.51 22.25
CA LEU A 6 70.54 -5.45 22.18
C LEU A 6 69.29 -4.73 21.69
N GLY A 7 68.88 -5.00 20.46
CA GLY A 7 67.65 -4.45 19.90
C GLY A 7 66.46 -5.28 20.32
N LEU A 8 65.54 -4.67 21.06
CA LEU A 8 64.23 -5.24 21.39
C LEU A 8 63.29 -5.17 20.20
N LEU A 9 62.91 -6.29 19.62
CA LEU A 9 61.88 -6.39 18.58
C LEU A 9 60.51 -6.45 19.27
N LEU A 10 59.71 -5.39 19.22
CA LEU A 10 58.30 -5.40 19.64
C LEU A 10 57.46 -6.02 18.51
N LEU A 11 56.95 -7.24 18.73
CA LEU A 11 55.89 -7.82 17.90
C LEU A 11 54.56 -7.19 18.29
N ALA A 12 54.01 -6.30 17.43
CA ALA A 12 52.65 -5.84 17.55
C ALA A 12 51.68 -6.92 17.00
N VAL A 13 50.97 -7.59 17.89
CA VAL A 13 49.88 -8.51 17.55
C VAL A 13 48.66 -7.65 17.25
N PHE A 14 48.32 -7.48 15.97
CA PHE A 14 47.03 -6.94 15.59
C PHE A 14 45.92 -7.97 15.86
N ALA A 15 45.18 -7.78 16.93
CA ALA A 15 43.92 -8.50 17.15
C ALA A 15 42.91 -7.98 16.12
N VAL A 16 42.63 -8.77 15.09
CA VAL A 16 41.47 -8.53 14.21
C VAL A 16 40.24 -8.86 15.04
N SER A 17 39.59 -7.84 15.58
CA SER A 17 38.26 -7.96 16.17
C SER A 17 37.27 -8.22 15.02
N ASN A 18 36.85 -9.48 14.86
CA ASN A 18 35.62 -9.79 14.13
C ASN A 18 34.43 -9.24 14.94
N ALA A 19 34.14 -7.94 14.82
CA ALA A 19 32.84 -7.45 15.19
C ALA A 19 31.82 -8.12 14.25
N PRO A 20 30.70 -8.69 14.76
CA PRO A 20 29.65 -9.16 13.89
C PRO A 20 29.25 -7.99 12.99
N ALA A 21 29.19 -8.22 11.69
CA ALA A 21 28.72 -7.22 10.77
C ALA A 21 27.34 -6.78 11.27
N GLN A 22 27.20 -5.52 11.71
CA GLN A 22 25.90 -4.93 11.95
C GLN A 22 25.11 -5.15 10.65
N ASP A 23 23.94 -5.77 10.73
CA ASP A 23 23.03 -5.90 9.59
C ASP A 23 22.68 -4.49 9.12
N THR A 24 23.46 -4.01 8.15
CA THR A 24 23.25 -2.69 7.59
C THR A 24 22.06 -2.78 6.66
N TRP A 25 21.07 -1.92 6.87
CA TRP A 25 19.94 -1.75 5.98
C TRP A 25 20.44 -1.39 4.58
N TYR A 26 19.83 -2.03 3.58
CA TYR A 26 20.11 -1.76 2.19
C TYR A 26 18.95 -1.01 1.54
N TYR A 27 19.27 0.11 0.90
CA TYR A 27 18.35 0.90 0.11
C TYR A 27 18.82 0.85 -1.35
N PRO A 28 18.04 0.22 -2.27
CA PRO A 28 18.47 0.08 -3.65
C PRO A 28 18.57 1.45 -4.33
N PRO A 29 19.72 1.79 -4.95
CA PRO A 29 19.87 3.04 -5.71
C PRO A 29 18.90 3.11 -6.89
N HIS A 30 18.61 4.34 -7.37
CA HIS A 30 17.80 4.54 -8.55
C HIS A 30 18.43 3.88 -9.78
N GLY A 31 17.64 3.08 -10.51
CA GLY A 31 18.07 2.44 -11.75
C GLY A 31 19.10 1.29 -11.58
N ALA A 32 19.53 0.99 -10.38
CA ALA A 32 20.40 -0.16 -10.12
C ALA A 32 19.58 -1.46 -10.03
N GLU A 33 20.24 -2.58 -10.32
CA GLU A 33 19.68 -3.90 -9.99
C GLU A 33 19.60 -4.05 -8.47
N TRP A 34 18.55 -4.72 -8.01
CA TRP A 34 18.35 -4.97 -6.58
C TRP A 34 19.41 -5.95 -6.06
N GLU A 35 20.16 -5.56 -5.03
CA GLU A 35 21.16 -6.45 -4.43
C GLU A 35 20.46 -7.63 -3.75
N SER A 36 20.92 -8.83 -4.11
CA SER A 36 20.40 -10.08 -3.56
C SER A 36 21.33 -10.64 -2.50
N ARG A 37 20.77 -11.27 -1.47
CA ARG A 37 21.51 -12.07 -0.49
C ARG A 37 20.98 -13.49 -0.42
N ALA A 38 21.90 -14.45 -0.26
CA ALA A 38 21.51 -15.82 -0.03
C ALA A 38 20.70 -15.92 1.28
N PRO A 39 19.53 -16.60 1.32
CA PRO A 39 18.69 -16.67 2.51
C PRO A 39 19.45 -17.06 3.78
N ARG A 40 20.35 -18.04 3.69
CA ARG A 40 21.18 -18.49 4.84
C ARG A 40 22.11 -17.41 5.39
N ALA A 41 22.54 -16.45 4.57
CA ALA A 41 23.41 -15.37 5.00
C ALA A 41 22.70 -14.35 5.92
N VAL A 42 21.35 -14.35 5.89
CA VAL A 42 20.50 -13.50 6.73
C VAL A 42 19.63 -14.33 7.69
N GLY A 43 20.05 -15.55 8.01
CA GLY A 43 19.39 -16.40 9.00
C GLY A 43 18.15 -17.16 8.51
N ILE A 44 17.77 -17.03 7.24
CA ILE A 44 16.55 -17.63 6.68
C ILE A 44 16.81 -19.08 6.24
N ASN A 45 15.87 -19.99 6.55
CA ASN A 45 15.89 -21.36 6.07
C ASN A 45 15.59 -21.39 4.55
N ALA A 46 16.62 -21.64 3.74
CA ALA A 46 16.53 -21.58 2.29
C ALA A 46 15.56 -22.63 1.70
N SER A 47 15.42 -23.83 2.30
CA SER A 47 14.49 -24.85 1.81
C SER A 47 13.04 -24.41 2.01
N ARG A 48 12.69 -23.99 3.22
CA ARG A 48 11.33 -23.48 3.52
C ARG A 48 10.98 -22.25 2.70
N LEU A 49 11.93 -21.32 2.50
CA LEU A 49 11.70 -20.17 1.65
C LEU A 49 11.43 -20.57 0.19
N SER A 50 12.19 -21.56 -0.33
CA SER A 50 11.96 -22.11 -1.67
C SER A 50 10.58 -22.78 -1.79
N GLU A 51 10.13 -23.47 -0.74
CA GLU A 51 8.79 -24.07 -0.67
C GLU A 51 7.69 -23.00 -0.69
N ALA A 52 7.89 -21.86 0.00
CA ALA A 52 6.98 -20.72 -0.03
C ALA A 52 6.91 -20.09 -1.44
N VAL A 53 8.05 -19.93 -2.12
CA VAL A 53 8.09 -19.43 -3.51
C VAL A 53 7.37 -20.39 -4.46
N ALA A 54 7.66 -21.69 -4.38
CA ALA A 54 7.00 -22.71 -5.20
C ALA A 54 5.47 -22.74 -4.95
N PHE A 55 5.05 -22.54 -3.69
CA PHE A 55 3.64 -22.39 -3.35
C PHE A 55 3.01 -21.17 -4.05
N ALA A 56 3.66 -20.02 -4.05
CA ALA A 56 3.15 -18.82 -4.71
C ALA A 56 3.03 -19.00 -6.24
N GLU A 57 4.00 -19.67 -6.86
CA GLU A 57 3.98 -19.96 -8.31
C GLU A 57 2.87 -20.96 -8.69
N ALA A 58 2.57 -21.92 -7.81
CA ALA A 58 1.54 -22.93 -8.03
C ALA A 58 0.12 -22.42 -7.82
N HIS A 59 -0.07 -21.31 -7.10
CA HIS A 59 -1.39 -20.77 -6.76
C HIS A 59 -1.65 -19.42 -7.46
N GLU A 60 -1.47 -19.39 -8.79
CA GLU A 60 -1.84 -18.21 -9.58
C GLU A 60 -3.33 -17.88 -9.39
N TYR A 61 -3.64 -16.58 -9.26
CA TYR A 61 -5.01 -16.10 -9.24
C TYR A 61 -5.84 -16.70 -10.39
N SER A 62 -6.93 -17.36 -10.05
CA SER A 62 -7.76 -18.14 -10.99
C SER A 62 -8.60 -17.27 -11.95
N GLY A 63 -8.78 -15.99 -11.65
CA GLY A 63 -9.55 -15.06 -12.47
C GLY A 63 -8.88 -14.73 -13.82
N PRO A 64 -9.65 -14.19 -14.77
CA PRO A 64 -9.19 -13.91 -16.13
C PRO A 64 -7.93 -13.03 -16.15
N ARG A 65 -7.02 -13.29 -17.11
CA ARG A 65 -5.90 -12.38 -17.40
C ARG A 65 -6.34 -11.12 -18.13
N ASP A 66 -7.46 -11.14 -18.82
CA ASP A 66 -8.16 -9.95 -19.29
C ASP A 66 -8.86 -9.29 -18.12
N LEU A 67 -8.26 -8.21 -17.60
CA LEU A 67 -8.78 -7.52 -16.41
C LEU A 67 -10.07 -6.77 -16.69
N ARG A 68 -10.40 -6.44 -17.94
CA ARG A 68 -11.71 -5.90 -18.29
C ARG A 68 -12.81 -6.89 -17.93
N ARG A 69 -12.60 -8.14 -18.36
CA ARG A 69 -13.50 -9.25 -18.05
C ARG A 69 -13.53 -9.54 -16.55
N ALA A 70 -12.37 -9.60 -15.90
CA ALA A 70 -12.27 -9.89 -14.47
C ALA A 70 -13.02 -8.84 -13.61
N ILE A 71 -12.92 -7.56 -13.95
CA ILE A 71 -13.62 -6.47 -13.26
C ILE A 71 -15.13 -6.61 -13.46
N LEU A 72 -15.59 -6.74 -14.71
CA LEU A 72 -17.03 -6.83 -14.99
C LEU A 72 -17.67 -8.07 -14.37
N GLU A 73 -16.98 -9.22 -14.34
CA GLU A 73 -17.48 -10.44 -13.67
C GLU A 73 -17.44 -10.28 -12.13
N GLY A 74 -16.38 -9.67 -11.58
CA GLY A 74 -16.20 -9.50 -10.14
C GLY A 74 -17.22 -8.57 -9.49
N PHE A 75 -17.69 -7.57 -10.21
CA PHE A 75 -18.61 -6.54 -9.71
C PHE A 75 -19.99 -6.55 -10.40
N GLN A 76 -20.34 -7.64 -11.07
CA GLN A 76 -21.58 -7.79 -11.86
C GLN A 76 -22.89 -7.55 -11.05
N ARG A 77 -22.83 -7.59 -9.72
CA ARG A 77 -23.98 -7.31 -8.85
C ARG A 77 -24.23 -5.82 -8.64
N GLU A 78 -23.25 -5.00 -8.96
CA GLU A 78 -23.35 -3.55 -8.75
C GLU A 78 -24.17 -2.90 -9.85
N PRO A 79 -25.17 -2.09 -9.50
CA PRO A 79 -25.94 -1.38 -10.51
C PRO A 79 -25.04 -0.37 -11.24
N PHE A 80 -25.23 -0.29 -12.55
CA PHE A 80 -24.51 0.65 -13.43
C PHE A 80 -23.00 0.47 -13.48
N HIS A 81 -22.48 -0.71 -13.05
CA HIS A 81 -21.05 -0.97 -13.09
C HIS A 81 -20.53 -1.07 -14.53
N GLU A 82 -19.52 -0.28 -14.82
CA GLU A 82 -18.85 -0.23 -16.12
C GLU A 82 -17.35 0.07 -16.00
N ILE A 83 -16.62 -0.10 -17.09
CA ILE A 83 -15.21 0.28 -17.15
C ILE A 83 -15.11 1.75 -17.54
N LEU A 84 -14.58 2.56 -16.62
CA LEU A 84 -14.51 4.02 -16.70
C LEU A 84 -13.09 4.57 -16.87
N GLY A 85 -12.09 3.73 -16.72
CA GLY A 85 -10.69 4.13 -16.85
C GLY A 85 -9.81 3.05 -17.44
N PRO A 86 -8.51 3.33 -17.64
CA PRO A 86 -7.57 2.40 -18.24
C PRO A 86 -7.55 1.03 -17.56
N VAL A 87 -7.44 -0.03 -18.37
CA VAL A 87 -7.29 -1.42 -17.94
C VAL A 87 -6.22 -2.08 -18.78
N LYS A 88 -5.45 -2.99 -18.20
CA LYS A 88 -4.37 -3.72 -18.87
C LYS A 88 -4.50 -5.21 -18.61
N LYS A 89 -4.18 -6.06 -19.61
CA LYS A 89 -4.06 -7.50 -19.42
C LYS A 89 -2.97 -7.80 -18.39
N ARG A 90 -3.29 -8.58 -17.35
CA ARG A 90 -2.36 -8.93 -16.27
C ARG A 90 -1.29 -9.95 -16.69
N GLY A 91 -0.18 -9.95 -15.95
CA GLY A 91 0.84 -10.99 -16.00
C GLY A 91 0.45 -12.28 -15.27
N GLY A 92 1.40 -13.18 -15.16
CA GLY A 92 1.37 -14.35 -14.27
C GLY A 92 1.75 -14.00 -12.84
N PRO A 93 1.82 -15.00 -11.93
CA PRO A 93 2.27 -14.79 -10.56
C PRO A 93 3.70 -14.24 -10.55
N ALA A 94 3.93 -13.26 -9.70
CA ALA A 94 5.25 -12.68 -9.50
C ALA A 94 5.36 -12.13 -8.08
N GLY A 95 6.57 -11.99 -7.57
CA GLY A 95 6.77 -11.39 -6.26
C GLY A 95 8.22 -11.25 -5.84
N MET A 96 8.40 -10.61 -4.70
CA MET A 96 9.70 -10.36 -4.08
C MET A 96 9.58 -10.51 -2.57
N ILE A 97 10.63 -11.04 -1.95
CA ILE A 97 10.78 -11.05 -0.50
C ILE A 97 12.09 -10.36 -0.16
N LEU A 98 11.97 -9.36 0.72
CA LEU A 98 13.10 -8.57 1.23
C LEU A 98 13.36 -8.91 2.70
N LYS A 99 14.62 -8.96 3.08
CA LYS A 99 15.11 -8.98 4.46
C LYS A 99 16.15 -7.89 4.64
N ASN A 100 15.95 -6.97 5.59
CA ASN A 100 16.82 -5.81 5.82
C ASN A 100 17.07 -4.96 4.54
N GLY A 101 16.09 -4.89 3.65
CA GLY A 101 16.20 -4.23 2.34
C GLY A 101 16.79 -5.08 1.22
N TYR A 102 17.54 -6.15 1.50
CA TYR A 102 18.10 -7.05 0.49
C TYR A 102 17.05 -8.02 -0.06
N MET A 103 17.10 -8.29 -1.36
CA MET A 103 16.26 -9.30 -1.98
C MET A 103 16.76 -10.71 -1.60
N VAL A 104 15.93 -11.50 -0.92
CA VAL A 104 16.24 -12.89 -0.53
C VAL A 104 15.54 -13.92 -1.39
N ALA A 105 14.45 -13.53 -2.07
CA ALA A 105 13.77 -14.33 -3.07
C ALA A 105 13.01 -13.43 -4.06
N SER A 106 12.85 -13.89 -5.29
CA SER A 106 11.95 -13.32 -6.29
C SER A 106 11.50 -14.40 -7.26
N TRP A 107 10.34 -14.21 -7.87
CA TRP A 107 9.78 -15.10 -8.89
C TRP A 107 8.95 -14.32 -9.90
N GLY A 108 8.75 -14.89 -11.09
CA GLY A 108 8.00 -14.27 -12.17
C GLY A 108 8.65 -13.00 -12.73
N ASP A 109 7.85 -12.19 -13.40
CA ASP A 109 8.30 -10.91 -13.98
C ASP A 109 8.04 -9.75 -13.01
N ILE A 110 9.02 -9.50 -12.13
CA ILE A 110 8.94 -8.48 -11.08
C ILE A 110 8.98 -7.04 -11.62
N ARG A 111 9.43 -6.85 -12.87
CA ARG A 111 9.51 -5.53 -13.55
C ARG A 111 8.27 -5.21 -14.37
N ARG A 112 7.39 -6.19 -14.57
CA ARG A 112 6.15 -5.96 -15.28
C ARG A 112 5.26 -4.96 -14.56
N VAL A 113 4.85 -3.92 -15.29
CA VAL A 113 3.89 -2.92 -14.81
C VAL A 113 2.47 -3.44 -15.00
N ASP A 114 1.76 -3.70 -13.93
CA ASP A 114 0.37 -4.15 -13.91
C ASP A 114 -0.47 -3.28 -12.97
N MET A 115 -1.81 -3.35 -13.14
CA MET A 115 -2.75 -2.76 -12.18
C MET A 115 -2.53 -3.35 -10.80
N THR A 116 -2.60 -2.52 -9.77
CA THR A 116 -2.46 -2.99 -8.38
C THR A 116 -3.76 -2.90 -7.59
N PHE A 117 -4.84 -2.43 -8.23
CA PHE A 117 -6.15 -2.27 -7.62
C PHE A 117 -6.07 -1.53 -6.27
N SER A 118 -6.68 -2.10 -5.23
CA SER A 118 -6.82 -1.44 -3.93
C SER A 118 -5.52 -1.25 -3.14
N VAL A 119 -4.38 -1.82 -3.56
CA VAL A 119 -3.07 -1.40 -3.05
C VAL A 119 -2.87 0.11 -3.24
N THR A 120 -3.49 0.70 -4.28
CA THR A 120 -3.55 2.15 -4.51
C THR A 120 -3.99 2.96 -3.29
N LYS A 121 -4.85 2.39 -2.43
CA LYS A 121 -5.36 3.06 -1.23
C LYS A 121 -4.26 3.41 -0.24
N SER A 122 -3.28 2.53 -0.08
CA SER A 122 -2.13 2.78 0.81
C SER A 122 -1.22 3.90 0.26
N PHE A 123 -1.09 4.01 -1.06
CA PHE A 123 -0.42 5.17 -1.67
C PHE A 123 -1.22 6.47 -1.48
N LEU A 124 -2.55 6.40 -1.56
CA LEU A 124 -3.42 7.55 -1.28
C LEU A 124 -3.29 8.02 0.17
N SER A 125 -3.28 7.10 1.13
CA SER A 125 -2.97 7.38 2.53
C SER A 125 -1.61 8.05 2.70
N THR A 126 -0.59 7.59 1.97
CA THR A 126 0.75 8.19 2.01
C THR A 126 0.75 9.65 1.54
N VAL A 127 -0.02 9.96 0.48
CA VAL A 127 -0.19 11.35 0.02
C VAL A 127 -0.87 12.23 1.07
N ALA A 128 -1.82 11.67 1.83
CA ALA A 128 -2.42 12.37 2.98
C ALA A 128 -1.39 12.57 4.12
N GLY A 129 -0.53 11.59 4.36
CA GLY A 129 0.54 11.68 5.36
C GLY A 129 1.56 12.76 5.03
N VAL A 130 2.01 12.81 3.78
CA VAL A 130 2.90 13.90 3.32
C VAL A 130 2.21 15.27 3.45
N ALA A 131 0.89 15.35 3.22
CA ALA A 131 0.13 16.60 3.45
C ALA A 131 0.13 16.98 4.94
N SER A 132 0.02 15.98 5.83
CA SER A 132 0.13 16.20 7.28
C SER A 132 1.52 16.70 7.67
N ASP A 133 2.56 16.05 7.19
CA ASP A 133 3.97 16.42 7.49
C ASP A 133 4.33 17.83 6.99
N GLN A 134 3.67 18.28 5.92
CA GLN A 134 3.84 19.64 5.39
C GLN A 134 2.90 20.67 6.01
N GLY A 135 2.04 20.27 6.96
CA GLY A 135 1.11 21.15 7.63
C GLY A 135 -0.10 21.58 6.78
N LEU A 136 -0.32 20.96 5.62
CA LEU A 136 -1.52 21.16 4.80
C LEU A 136 -2.73 20.47 5.44
N LEU A 137 -2.56 19.28 5.98
CA LEU A 137 -3.53 18.52 6.76
C LEU A 137 -3.15 18.60 8.23
N GLN A 138 -3.59 19.64 8.92
CA GLN A 138 -3.17 19.90 10.31
C GLN A 138 -3.83 18.98 11.35
N ASN A 139 -5.03 18.47 11.05
CA ASN A 139 -5.80 17.64 11.96
C ASN A 139 -6.69 16.66 11.18
N THR A 140 -6.41 15.37 11.31
CA THR A 140 -7.23 14.32 10.68
C THR A 140 -8.65 14.24 11.25
N GLN A 141 -8.89 14.77 12.44
CA GLN A 141 -10.23 14.83 13.06
C GLN A 141 -11.03 16.08 12.66
N ALA A 142 -10.43 17.01 11.90
CA ALA A 142 -11.17 18.16 11.38
C ALA A 142 -12.16 17.75 10.29
N PRO A 143 -13.35 18.37 10.22
CA PRO A 143 -14.30 18.15 9.14
C PRO A 143 -13.69 18.49 7.78
N VAL A 144 -13.87 17.60 6.79
CA VAL A 144 -13.33 17.82 5.44
C VAL A 144 -13.99 19.04 4.78
N GLY A 145 -15.25 19.31 5.10
CA GLY A 145 -16.01 20.47 4.61
C GLY A 145 -15.42 21.82 5.00
N GLU A 146 -14.54 21.89 6.00
CA GLU A 146 -13.81 23.13 6.33
C GLU A 146 -12.79 23.51 5.25
N THR A 147 -12.32 22.53 4.48
CA THR A 147 -11.35 22.72 3.39
C THR A 147 -12.02 22.64 2.01
N ILE A 148 -13.03 21.80 1.83
CA ILE A 148 -13.69 21.50 0.55
C ILE A 148 -15.08 22.15 0.54
N TRP A 149 -15.23 23.25 -0.19
CA TRP A 149 -16.42 24.14 -0.13
C TRP A 149 -17.38 23.98 -1.30
N ASP A 150 -17.16 23.02 -2.17
CA ASP A 150 -17.90 22.84 -3.42
C ASP A 150 -19.28 22.15 -3.27
N GLY A 151 -19.66 21.85 -2.04
CA GLY A 151 -20.91 21.16 -1.72
C GLY A 151 -20.77 19.67 -1.49
N THR A 152 -19.61 19.06 -1.77
CA THR A 152 -19.36 17.62 -1.59
C THR A 152 -19.62 17.16 -0.14
N PHE A 153 -19.38 18.03 0.84
CA PHE A 153 -19.61 17.76 2.26
C PHE A 153 -20.77 18.59 2.85
N SER A 154 -21.71 19.02 2.03
CA SER A 154 -22.90 19.77 2.49
C SER A 154 -23.94 18.86 3.13
N GLY A 155 -24.82 19.48 3.95
CA GLY A 155 -25.92 18.81 4.65
C GLY A 155 -25.52 18.24 6.02
N ALA A 156 -26.54 17.97 6.85
CA ALA A 156 -26.36 17.64 8.27
C ALA A 156 -25.53 16.37 8.52
N HIS A 157 -25.49 15.44 7.56
CA HIS A 157 -24.72 14.20 7.67
C HIS A 157 -23.29 14.40 7.19
N ASN A 158 -23.10 14.78 5.92
CA ASN A 158 -21.75 14.87 5.32
C ASN A 158 -20.86 15.94 6.00
N ALA A 159 -21.46 16.99 6.56
CA ALA A 159 -20.71 18.04 7.27
C ALA A 159 -19.96 17.56 8.52
N LYS A 160 -20.33 16.39 9.06
CA LYS A 160 -19.65 15.76 10.21
C LYS A 160 -18.44 14.93 9.82
N ILE A 161 -18.25 14.64 8.54
CA ILE A 161 -17.23 13.72 8.05
C ILE A 161 -15.86 14.37 8.18
N THR A 162 -14.94 13.67 8.88
CA THR A 162 -13.56 14.08 9.06
C THR A 162 -12.64 13.38 8.06
N TRP A 163 -11.41 13.86 7.92
CA TRP A 163 -10.37 13.20 7.14
C TRP A 163 -10.09 11.77 7.65
N ALA A 164 -10.07 11.59 8.98
CA ALA A 164 -9.92 10.26 9.58
C ALA A 164 -11.05 9.31 9.16
N HIS A 165 -12.30 9.78 9.12
CA HIS A 165 -13.42 8.96 8.67
C HIS A 165 -13.27 8.48 7.21
N LEU A 166 -12.76 9.33 6.32
CA LEU A 166 -12.47 8.92 4.94
C LEU A 166 -11.30 7.93 4.88
N LEU A 167 -10.21 8.20 5.62
CA LEU A 167 -9.01 7.33 5.67
C LEU A 167 -9.32 5.95 6.24
N GLN A 168 -10.21 5.85 7.21
CA GLN A 168 -10.63 4.59 7.85
C GLN A 168 -11.82 3.91 7.14
N GLN A 169 -12.36 4.50 6.07
CA GLN A 169 -13.55 4.02 5.37
C GLN A 169 -14.78 3.82 6.29
N ASN A 170 -14.94 4.68 7.28
CA ASN A 170 -16.08 4.70 8.19
C ASN A 170 -16.88 6.01 8.12
N SER A 171 -16.74 6.75 7.02
CA SER A 171 -17.39 8.05 6.83
C SER A 171 -18.90 7.98 6.61
N ASP A 172 -19.37 6.90 6.04
CA ASP A 172 -20.72 6.76 5.49
C ASP A 172 -21.15 7.96 4.61
N TRP A 173 -20.18 8.59 3.93
CA TRP A 173 -20.45 9.69 3.01
C TRP A 173 -21.54 9.28 2.02
N SER A 174 -22.53 10.13 1.81
CA SER A 174 -23.65 9.88 0.95
C SER A 174 -23.73 10.91 -0.18
N GLY A 175 -23.75 10.41 -1.40
CA GLY A 175 -23.80 11.29 -2.56
C GLY A 175 -23.44 10.60 -3.87
N SER A 176 -23.08 11.45 -4.84
CA SER A 176 -22.61 11.02 -6.14
C SER A 176 -21.33 11.79 -6.49
N LEU A 177 -20.28 11.06 -6.87
CA LEU A 177 -19.04 11.62 -7.40
C LEU A 177 -18.86 11.14 -8.83
N TRP A 178 -18.79 12.06 -9.80
CA TRP A 178 -18.69 11.78 -11.24
C TRP A 178 -19.77 10.81 -11.77
N GLY A 179 -21.00 10.92 -11.23
CA GLY A 179 -22.11 10.04 -11.60
C GLY A 179 -22.10 8.67 -10.93
N LEU A 180 -21.08 8.36 -10.13
CA LEU A 180 -21.02 7.15 -9.32
C LEU A 180 -21.64 7.41 -7.95
N HIS A 181 -22.60 6.57 -7.56
CA HIS A 181 -23.30 6.69 -6.30
C HIS A 181 -22.66 5.80 -5.23
N ASP A 182 -22.51 6.33 -4.02
CA ASP A 182 -21.96 5.58 -2.89
C ASP A 182 -22.74 4.29 -2.57
N TRP A 183 -24.07 4.35 -2.67
CA TRP A 183 -24.95 3.21 -2.42
C TRP A 183 -24.86 2.10 -3.48
N ALA A 184 -24.33 2.39 -4.66
CA ALA A 184 -24.19 1.43 -5.75
C ALA A 184 -22.93 0.57 -5.66
N ASP A 185 -21.93 1.01 -4.91
CA ASP A 185 -20.68 0.28 -4.70
C ASP A 185 -20.84 -0.80 -3.64
N ARG A 186 -20.69 -2.06 -4.01
CA ARG A 186 -20.82 -3.26 -3.15
C ARG A 186 -22.11 -3.26 -2.32
N PRO A 187 -23.27 -3.12 -2.94
CA PRO A 187 -24.53 -3.08 -2.21
C PRO A 187 -24.74 -4.38 -1.43
N PRO A 188 -25.53 -4.34 -0.34
CA PRO A 188 -25.88 -5.52 0.42
C PRO A 188 -26.41 -6.66 -0.47
N ARG A 189 -26.29 -7.91 -0.02
CA ARG A 189 -26.81 -9.07 -0.77
C ARG A 189 -28.32 -9.07 -0.85
N GLU A 190 -28.96 -8.51 0.16
CA GLU A 190 -30.40 -8.38 0.29
C GLU A 190 -30.87 -6.99 -0.12
N GLY A 191 -32.13 -6.87 -0.47
CA GLY A 191 -32.73 -5.64 -0.93
C GLY A 191 -32.57 -5.39 -2.44
N GLY A 192 -33.09 -4.26 -2.90
CA GLY A 192 -33.04 -3.78 -4.28
C GLY A 192 -32.60 -2.34 -4.36
N LEU A 193 -32.68 -1.74 -5.56
CA LEU A 193 -32.19 -0.40 -5.84
C LEU A 193 -32.75 0.68 -4.87
N ASP A 194 -34.04 0.61 -4.56
CA ASP A 194 -34.66 1.59 -3.67
C ASP A 194 -34.22 1.41 -2.23
N ASP A 195 -34.08 0.16 -1.75
CA ASP A 195 -33.58 -0.14 -0.40
C ASP A 195 -32.15 0.39 -0.21
N TRP A 196 -31.30 0.23 -1.22
CA TRP A 196 -29.91 0.69 -1.17
C TRP A 196 -29.83 2.22 -1.31
N ARG A 197 -30.63 2.80 -2.20
CA ARG A 197 -30.63 4.24 -2.48
C ARG A 197 -31.16 5.07 -1.32
N PHE A 198 -32.18 4.57 -0.62
CA PHE A 198 -32.87 5.26 0.47
C PHE A 198 -32.53 4.66 1.85
N ARG A 199 -31.40 3.95 1.93
CA ARG A 199 -30.91 3.40 3.19
C ARG A 199 -30.79 4.47 4.27
N GLU A 200 -30.95 4.08 5.53
CA GLU A 200 -30.62 4.94 6.66
C GLU A 200 -29.08 5.16 6.71
N LEU A 201 -28.69 6.42 6.91
CA LEU A 201 -27.26 6.78 7.05
C LEU A 201 -26.81 6.52 8.48
N ARG A 202 -25.65 5.91 8.62
CA ARG A 202 -25.00 5.65 9.90
C ARG A 202 -24.14 6.83 10.32
N GLU A 203 -24.09 7.14 11.61
CA GLU A 203 -23.23 8.22 12.10
C GLU A 203 -21.76 7.98 11.68
N PRO A 204 -21.07 8.98 11.09
CA PRO A 204 -19.67 8.86 10.72
C PRO A 204 -18.79 8.38 11.87
N GLY A 205 -17.90 7.45 11.60
CA GLY A 205 -17.00 6.84 12.59
C GLY A 205 -17.54 5.57 13.26
N THR A 206 -18.81 5.19 13.05
CA THR A 206 -19.43 4.07 13.79
C THR A 206 -19.33 2.73 13.09
N VAL A 207 -19.29 2.69 11.76
CA VAL A 207 -19.24 1.45 10.96
C VAL A 207 -18.26 1.61 9.81
N MET A 208 -17.32 0.69 9.72
CA MET A 208 -16.43 0.59 8.56
C MET A 208 -17.17 -0.07 7.39
N GLU A 209 -17.22 0.59 6.25
CA GLU A 209 -17.77 0.06 5.01
C GLU A 209 -16.80 0.30 3.86
N TYR A 210 -16.28 -0.78 3.29
CA TYR A 210 -15.33 -0.71 2.20
C TYR A 210 -16.01 -0.25 0.92
N ASN A 211 -15.75 1.00 0.49
CA ASN A 211 -16.48 1.66 -0.59
C ASN A 211 -15.54 2.51 -1.44
N ASP A 212 -15.39 2.18 -2.72
CA ASP A 212 -14.45 2.86 -3.62
C ASP A 212 -14.92 4.25 -4.03
N VAL A 213 -16.24 4.54 -4.05
CA VAL A 213 -16.74 5.90 -4.30
C VAL A 213 -16.30 6.83 -3.18
N ARG A 214 -16.39 6.39 -1.92
CA ARG A 214 -15.93 7.18 -0.76
C ARG A 214 -14.41 7.34 -0.73
N VAL A 215 -13.66 6.35 -1.19
CA VAL A 215 -12.21 6.48 -1.37
C VAL A 215 -11.88 7.47 -2.49
N ASN A 216 -12.68 7.50 -3.56
CA ASN A 216 -12.52 8.50 -4.62
C ASN A 216 -12.87 9.91 -4.10
N VAL A 217 -13.81 10.05 -3.16
CA VAL A 217 -14.07 11.33 -2.46
C VAL A 217 -12.84 11.78 -1.67
N LEU A 218 -12.12 10.86 -1.01
CA LEU A 218 -10.84 11.19 -0.36
C LEU A 218 -9.80 11.67 -1.40
N ALA A 219 -9.65 10.95 -2.53
CA ALA A 219 -8.70 11.33 -3.58
C ALA A 219 -9.04 12.71 -4.17
N TYR A 220 -10.32 12.98 -4.41
CA TYR A 220 -10.82 14.27 -4.83
C TYR A 220 -10.48 15.37 -3.80
N SER A 221 -10.78 15.13 -2.53
CA SER A 221 -10.50 16.07 -1.45
C SER A 221 -9.02 16.37 -1.29
N LEU A 222 -8.16 15.33 -1.38
CA LEU A 222 -6.70 15.52 -1.35
C LEU A 222 -6.19 16.29 -2.57
N THR A 223 -6.79 16.10 -3.76
CA THR A 223 -6.43 16.88 -4.95
C THR A 223 -6.71 18.39 -4.72
N HIS A 224 -7.83 18.72 -4.08
CA HIS A 224 -8.17 20.09 -3.70
C HIS A 224 -7.27 20.64 -2.59
N LEU A 225 -6.95 19.83 -1.58
CA LEU A 225 -6.03 20.22 -0.49
C LEU A 225 -4.62 20.56 -1.02
N TRP A 226 -4.08 19.70 -1.90
CA TRP A 226 -2.77 19.89 -2.51
C TRP A 226 -2.77 20.96 -3.60
N ARG A 227 -3.93 21.23 -4.22
CA ARG A 227 -4.06 22.08 -5.43
C ARG A 227 -3.12 21.63 -6.55
N GLN A 228 -2.82 20.33 -6.60
CA GLN A 228 -1.94 19.66 -7.54
C GLN A 228 -2.46 18.26 -7.88
N PRO A 229 -2.13 17.72 -9.08
CA PRO A 229 -2.39 16.32 -9.39
C PRO A 229 -1.67 15.39 -8.42
N LEU A 230 -2.38 14.47 -7.76
CA LEU A 230 -1.80 13.56 -6.77
C LEU A 230 -0.66 12.67 -7.32
N PRO A 231 -0.65 12.24 -8.61
CA PRO A 231 0.52 11.55 -9.18
C PRO A 231 1.80 12.40 -9.14
N ALA A 232 1.69 13.72 -9.31
CA ALA A 232 2.85 14.61 -9.21
C ALA A 232 3.34 14.74 -7.77
N VAL A 233 2.42 14.85 -6.82
CA VAL A 233 2.73 14.86 -5.38
C VAL A 233 3.43 13.56 -4.98
N LEU A 234 2.83 12.40 -5.28
CA LEU A 234 3.40 11.09 -4.97
C LEU A 234 4.80 10.92 -5.61
N LYS A 235 4.94 11.33 -6.88
CA LYS A 235 6.22 11.26 -7.59
C LYS A 235 7.30 12.05 -6.86
N THR A 236 7.04 13.32 -6.56
CA THR A 236 8.04 14.26 -6.02
C THR A 236 8.43 13.91 -4.59
N HIS A 237 7.47 13.55 -3.76
CA HIS A 237 7.72 13.38 -2.33
C HIS A 237 8.09 11.95 -1.93
N ILE A 238 7.70 10.95 -2.70
CA ILE A 238 7.90 9.55 -2.35
C ILE A 238 8.62 8.78 -3.46
N MET A 239 8.06 8.66 -4.66
CA MET A 239 8.54 7.70 -5.65
C MET A 239 9.93 8.02 -6.20
N ASP A 240 10.21 9.29 -6.50
CA ASP A 240 11.56 9.71 -6.93
C ASP A 240 12.58 9.55 -5.78
N PRO A 241 12.31 10.03 -4.54
CA PRO A 241 13.21 9.84 -3.41
C PRO A 241 13.56 8.38 -3.10
N ILE A 242 12.59 7.45 -3.21
CA ILE A 242 12.87 6.01 -3.01
C ILE A 242 13.49 5.34 -4.24
N GLY A 243 13.79 6.09 -5.29
CA GLY A 243 14.41 5.59 -6.50
C GLY A 243 13.51 4.67 -7.34
N ALA A 244 12.20 4.83 -7.27
CA ALA A 244 11.25 4.07 -8.09
C ALA A 244 11.46 4.34 -9.59
N SER A 245 11.06 3.39 -10.41
CA SER A 245 11.15 3.51 -11.87
C SER A 245 10.27 4.65 -12.40
N THR A 246 10.50 5.06 -13.64
CA THR A 246 9.66 6.05 -14.33
C THR A 246 8.45 5.40 -15.02
N THR A 247 8.22 4.11 -14.81
CA THR A 247 7.20 3.35 -15.57
C THR A 247 5.84 3.29 -14.88
N TRP A 248 5.78 3.48 -13.56
CA TRP A 248 4.51 3.51 -12.84
C TRP A 248 3.61 4.67 -13.28
N ARG A 249 2.29 4.48 -13.17
CA ARG A 249 1.27 5.50 -13.51
C ARG A 249 0.13 5.41 -12.51
N TRP A 250 -0.51 6.54 -12.24
CA TRP A 250 -1.72 6.61 -11.44
C TRP A 250 -2.80 7.33 -12.24
N PHE A 251 -3.87 6.64 -12.57
CA PHE A 251 -4.94 7.13 -13.41
C PHE A 251 -6.21 7.38 -12.59
N GLY A 252 -6.99 8.36 -13.05
CA GLY A 252 -8.40 8.53 -12.71
C GLY A 252 -9.31 7.92 -13.78
N TYR A 253 -10.62 8.02 -13.58
CA TYR A 253 -11.60 7.71 -14.61
C TYR A 253 -11.54 8.77 -15.71
N ASP A 254 -11.94 8.41 -16.94
CA ASP A 254 -11.82 9.27 -18.12
C ASP A 254 -12.57 10.60 -17.98
N HIS A 255 -13.63 10.62 -17.18
CA HIS A 255 -14.46 11.81 -16.91
C HIS A 255 -14.22 12.46 -15.53
N ALA A 256 -13.29 11.92 -14.72
CA ALA A 256 -12.99 12.42 -13.37
C ALA A 256 -12.08 13.65 -13.40
N TRP A 257 -12.61 14.78 -13.83
CA TRP A 257 -11.88 16.04 -13.95
C TRP A 257 -12.43 17.12 -13.02
N THR A 258 -11.53 17.88 -12.43
CA THR A 258 -11.86 19.09 -11.66
C THR A 258 -11.03 20.27 -12.14
N THR A 259 -11.47 21.49 -11.84
CA THR A 259 -10.71 22.72 -12.13
C THR A 259 -10.33 23.38 -10.81
N ILE A 260 -9.04 23.52 -10.56
CA ILE A 260 -8.49 24.15 -9.37
C ILE A 260 -7.57 25.27 -9.83
N ASP A 261 -7.78 26.50 -9.33
CA ASP A 261 -6.98 27.68 -9.69
C ASP A 261 -6.88 27.95 -11.21
N GLY A 262 -7.92 27.58 -11.95
CA GLY A 262 -7.95 27.70 -13.41
C GLY A 262 -7.28 26.54 -14.16
N TYR A 263 -6.66 25.60 -13.48
CA TYR A 263 -6.04 24.42 -14.10
C TYR A 263 -7.00 23.23 -14.05
N LYS A 264 -7.22 22.60 -15.21
CA LYS A 264 -7.96 21.33 -15.31
C LYS A 264 -7.07 20.18 -14.88
N MET A 265 -7.47 19.45 -13.85
CA MET A 265 -6.75 18.33 -13.28
C MET A 265 -7.62 17.08 -13.28
N GLN A 266 -7.02 15.91 -13.59
CA GLN A 266 -7.69 14.65 -13.37
C GLN A 266 -7.58 14.28 -11.88
N SER A 267 -8.72 14.01 -11.23
CA SER A 267 -8.73 13.35 -9.94
C SER A 267 -8.52 11.86 -10.15
N VAL A 268 -7.52 11.29 -9.49
CA VAL A 268 -7.20 9.87 -9.57
C VAL A 268 -8.21 9.03 -8.80
N THR A 269 -8.29 7.72 -9.13
CA THR A 269 -9.08 6.79 -8.31
C THR A 269 -8.21 6.20 -7.19
N GLY A 270 -8.86 5.92 -6.06
CA GLY A 270 -8.21 5.29 -4.92
C GLY A 270 -8.12 3.76 -5.00
N GLY A 271 -8.65 3.10 -6.03
CA GLY A 271 -8.71 1.66 -6.00
C GLY A 271 -8.75 0.88 -7.31
N GLY A 272 -9.12 1.47 -8.42
CA GLY A 272 -9.22 0.76 -9.71
C GLY A 272 -10.48 -0.11 -9.85
N HIS A 273 -11.53 0.18 -9.10
CA HIS A 273 -12.80 -0.57 -9.09
C HIS A 273 -13.46 -0.67 -10.49
N SER A 274 -13.50 0.45 -11.23
CA SER A 274 -13.96 0.52 -12.62
C SER A 274 -12.81 0.76 -13.61
N GLY A 275 -11.67 0.13 -13.40
CA GLY A 275 -10.41 0.47 -14.08
C GLY A 275 -9.64 1.59 -13.37
N ALA A 276 -8.61 2.14 -14.01
CA ALA A 276 -7.73 3.17 -13.43
C ALA A 276 -6.95 2.70 -12.18
N GLY A 277 -6.62 3.60 -11.23
CA GLY A 277 -5.75 3.30 -10.10
C GLY A 277 -4.27 3.28 -10.48
N ILE A 278 -3.44 2.70 -9.62
CA ILE A 278 -1.99 2.60 -9.85
C ILE A 278 -1.64 1.37 -10.68
N PHE A 279 -0.79 1.62 -11.69
CA PHE A 279 -0.10 0.61 -12.49
C PHE A 279 1.37 0.69 -12.10
N ILE A 280 1.94 -0.41 -11.59
CA ILE A 280 3.26 -0.40 -10.97
C ILE A 280 3.90 -1.79 -11.05
N SER A 281 5.23 -1.86 -11.01
CA SER A 281 5.98 -3.10 -10.94
C SER A 281 6.06 -3.65 -9.51
N ALA A 282 6.38 -4.94 -9.35
CA ALA A 282 6.64 -5.50 -8.03
C ALA A 282 7.89 -4.88 -7.38
N GLU A 283 8.91 -4.53 -8.16
CA GLU A 283 10.09 -3.82 -7.66
C GLU A 283 9.74 -2.47 -7.03
N ASP A 284 8.92 -1.65 -7.69
CA ASP A 284 8.51 -0.36 -7.15
C ASP A 284 7.58 -0.50 -5.95
N MET A 285 6.72 -1.55 -5.92
CA MET A 285 5.94 -1.90 -4.73
C MET A 285 6.84 -2.29 -3.55
N ALA A 286 7.94 -3.01 -3.82
CA ALA A 286 8.90 -3.41 -2.80
C ALA A 286 9.65 -2.20 -2.21
N ARG A 287 10.01 -1.20 -3.03
CA ARG A 287 10.57 0.09 -2.55
C ARG A 287 9.60 0.80 -1.62
N PHE A 288 8.32 0.86 -2.01
CA PHE A 288 7.29 1.45 -1.18
C PHE A 288 7.08 0.70 0.14
N GLY A 289 7.05 -0.64 0.10
CA GLY A 289 6.99 -1.47 1.32
C GLY A 289 8.21 -1.27 2.22
N LEU A 290 9.42 -1.17 1.66
CA LEU A 290 10.66 -0.92 2.39
C LEU A 290 10.65 0.46 3.07
N LEU A 291 10.07 1.48 2.44
CA LEU A 291 9.89 2.80 3.07
C LEU A 291 9.05 2.69 4.35
N PHE A 292 7.94 1.94 4.30
CA PHE A 292 7.08 1.72 5.48
C PHE A 292 7.77 0.86 6.54
N LEU A 293 8.51 -0.17 6.14
CA LEU A 293 9.31 -0.99 7.04
C LEU A 293 10.38 -0.18 7.78
N SER A 294 10.89 0.88 7.16
CA SER A 294 11.93 1.76 7.70
C SER A 294 11.36 3.02 8.39
N ASP A 295 10.12 2.96 8.91
CA ASP A 295 9.43 4.08 9.56
C ASP A 295 9.46 5.37 8.73
N GLY A 296 9.28 5.24 7.41
CA GLY A 296 9.23 6.38 6.48
C GLY A 296 10.59 6.99 6.15
N LYS A 297 11.67 6.35 6.55
CA LYS A 297 13.03 6.80 6.26
C LYS A 297 13.60 6.06 5.04
N TRP A 298 14.29 6.77 4.17
CA TRP A 298 15.00 6.22 3.04
C TRP A 298 16.43 6.77 2.99
N ASP A 299 17.40 5.89 3.14
CA ASP A 299 18.84 6.22 3.14
C ASP A 299 19.17 7.47 3.97
N GLY A 300 18.72 7.48 5.23
CA GLY A 300 18.92 8.56 6.19
C GLY A 300 17.97 9.77 6.07
N LYS A 301 17.17 9.86 4.99
CA LYS A 301 16.21 10.95 4.80
C LYS A 301 14.80 10.55 5.20
N GLN A 302 14.14 11.33 6.07
CA GLN A 302 12.73 11.14 6.40
C GLN A 302 11.85 11.66 5.26
N LEU A 303 11.02 10.78 4.68
CA LEU A 303 10.11 11.10 3.56
C LEU A 303 8.64 11.20 4.02
N ILE A 304 8.27 10.44 5.04
CA ILE A 304 6.98 10.48 5.72
C ILE A 304 7.23 10.23 7.20
N SER A 305 6.53 10.93 8.08
CA SER A 305 6.79 10.85 9.52
C SER A 305 6.49 9.46 10.11
N PRO A 306 7.25 9.01 11.12
CA PRO A 306 6.90 7.81 11.88
C PRO A 306 5.53 7.93 12.57
N GLU A 307 5.15 9.14 12.95
CA GLU A 307 3.84 9.47 13.53
C GLU A 307 2.71 9.08 12.57
N TRP A 308 2.82 9.47 11.29
CA TRP A 308 1.82 9.10 10.30
C TRP A 308 1.76 7.58 10.08
N ILE A 309 2.92 6.91 9.97
CA ILE A 309 2.95 5.45 9.79
C ILE A 309 2.26 4.77 10.98
N ARG A 310 2.54 5.21 12.21
CA ARG A 310 1.90 4.69 13.42
C ARG A 310 0.39 4.91 13.40
N GLU A 311 -0.09 6.12 13.03
CA GLU A 311 -1.53 6.39 12.89
C GLU A 311 -2.16 5.52 11.80
N ALA A 312 -1.49 5.41 10.65
CA ALA A 312 -1.99 4.63 9.52
C ALA A 312 -2.09 3.14 9.80
N THR A 313 -1.27 2.63 10.72
CA THR A 313 -1.25 1.22 11.14
C THR A 313 -1.86 0.99 12.52
N THR A 314 -2.57 1.97 13.07
CA THR A 314 -3.34 1.82 14.30
C THR A 314 -4.76 1.35 13.98
N PRO A 315 -5.28 0.35 14.72
CA PRO A 315 -6.65 -0.13 14.56
C PRO A 315 -7.70 0.97 14.68
N SER A 316 -8.66 1.00 13.76
CA SER A 316 -9.83 1.88 13.90
C SER A 316 -10.86 1.28 14.86
N ALA A 317 -11.62 2.14 15.57
CA ALA A 317 -12.61 1.68 16.53
C ALA A 317 -13.67 0.72 15.95
N PRO A 318 -14.26 0.97 14.75
CA PRO A 318 -15.27 0.06 14.20
C PRO A 318 -14.70 -1.19 13.53
N ASN A 319 -13.39 -1.21 13.21
CA ASN A 319 -12.74 -2.38 12.60
C ASN A 319 -11.26 -2.47 13.01
N PRO A 320 -10.89 -3.33 13.96
CA PRO A 320 -9.52 -3.47 14.42
C PRO A 320 -8.54 -3.96 13.34
N ASN A 321 -9.04 -4.55 12.25
CA ASN A 321 -8.22 -5.00 11.14
C ASN A 321 -7.96 -3.92 10.06
N TYR A 322 -8.30 -2.64 10.33
CA TYR A 322 -8.13 -1.57 9.36
C TYR A 322 -7.71 -0.24 10.01
N GLY A 323 -6.66 0.35 9.47
CA GLY A 323 -6.18 1.67 9.84
C GLY A 323 -6.46 2.71 8.74
N TYR A 324 -5.52 3.62 8.45
CA TYR A 324 -5.64 4.59 7.36
C TYR A 324 -5.25 3.93 6.02
N MET A 325 -6.20 3.24 5.38
CA MET A 325 -6.03 2.54 4.10
C MET A 325 -4.99 1.39 4.15
N TRP A 326 -4.68 0.88 5.34
CA TRP A 326 -3.88 -0.31 5.56
C TRP A 326 -4.69 -1.37 6.28
N TRP A 327 -4.55 -2.61 5.85
CA TRP A 327 -5.06 -3.78 6.56
C TRP A 327 -4.08 -4.19 7.65
N LEU A 328 -4.61 -4.62 8.79
CA LEU A 328 -3.86 -5.00 9.97
C LEU A 328 -4.14 -6.46 10.30
N ASN A 329 -3.11 -7.21 10.72
CA ASN A 329 -3.23 -8.62 11.08
C ASN A 329 -3.70 -8.83 12.53
N GLN A 330 -4.60 -7.97 13.01
CA GLN A 330 -5.16 -8.10 14.36
C GLN A 330 -6.07 -9.33 14.47
N GLN A 331 -6.29 -9.83 15.69
CA GLN A 331 -7.19 -10.94 15.93
C GLN A 331 -8.58 -10.69 15.32
N GLY A 332 -9.17 -11.73 14.75
CA GLY A 332 -10.48 -11.64 14.11
C GLY A 332 -10.56 -12.40 12.78
N PRO A 333 -11.60 -12.17 11.98
CA PRO A 333 -11.89 -12.95 10.78
C PRO A 333 -10.84 -12.82 9.66
N ARG A 334 -9.97 -11.84 9.73
CA ARG A 334 -8.89 -11.58 8.75
C ARG A 334 -7.49 -11.88 9.28
N HIS A 335 -7.39 -12.38 10.51
CA HIS A 335 -6.12 -12.78 11.08
C HIS A 335 -5.51 -13.97 10.32
N TRP A 336 -4.24 -13.86 10.01
CA TRP A 336 -3.45 -14.95 9.42
C TRP A 336 -2.80 -15.75 10.55
N GLU A 337 -3.22 -16.98 10.71
CA GLU A 337 -2.71 -17.88 11.74
C GLU A 337 -1.19 -18.09 11.57
N GLY A 338 -0.45 -18.04 12.68
CA GLY A 338 1.02 -18.15 12.67
C GLY A 338 1.77 -16.88 12.25
N VAL A 339 1.06 -15.78 12.02
CA VAL A 339 1.64 -14.48 11.63
C VAL A 339 1.41 -13.47 12.75
N PRO A 340 2.43 -12.69 13.18
CA PRO A 340 2.30 -11.70 14.25
C PRO A 340 1.26 -10.62 13.97
N GLU A 341 0.65 -10.09 15.03
CA GLU A 341 -0.41 -9.07 14.95
C GLU A 341 0.10 -7.70 14.48
N ASN A 342 1.40 -7.40 14.62
CA ASN A 342 2.00 -6.17 14.14
C ASN A 342 2.30 -6.15 12.64
N VAL A 343 2.04 -7.26 11.95
CA VAL A 343 2.10 -7.30 10.48
C VAL A 343 0.92 -6.53 9.90
N TYR A 344 1.22 -5.67 8.92
CA TYR A 344 0.20 -4.92 8.20
C TYR A 344 0.43 -5.01 6.69
N TYR A 345 -0.63 -4.74 5.92
CA TYR A 345 -0.54 -4.97 4.49
C TYR A 345 -1.46 -4.08 3.66
N ALA A 346 -1.00 -3.74 2.47
CA ALA A 346 -1.84 -3.23 1.40
C ALA A 346 -2.37 -4.41 0.57
N ALA A 347 -3.67 -4.41 0.24
CA ALA A 347 -4.32 -5.49 -0.47
C ALA A 347 -5.11 -5.00 -1.68
N GLY A 348 -4.99 -5.70 -2.81
CA GLY A 348 -5.69 -5.40 -4.05
C GLY A 348 -6.30 -6.64 -4.70
N PHE A 349 -7.36 -6.42 -5.46
CA PHE A 349 -8.07 -7.46 -6.20
C PHE A 349 -7.11 -8.33 -7.00
N GLY A 350 -7.38 -9.64 -7.06
CA GLY A 350 -6.56 -10.60 -7.77
C GLY A 350 -5.25 -10.98 -7.05
N GLY A 351 -5.14 -10.72 -5.73
CA GLY A 351 -3.99 -11.13 -4.92
C GLY A 351 -2.75 -10.28 -5.14
N ASN A 352 -2.93 -8.97 -5.21
CA ASN A 352 -1.85 -7.99 -5.24
C ASN A 352 -1.64 -7.46 -3.82
N PHE A 353 -0.46 -7.69 -3.24
CA PHE A 353 -0.19 -7.33 -1.84
C PHE A 353 1.19 -6.71 -1.67
N ILE A 354 1.28 -5.82 -0.70
CA ILE A 354 2.51 -5.41 -0.04
C ILE A 354 2.34 -5.76 1.43
N VAL A 355 3.10 -6.73 1.94
CA VAL A 355 3.07 -7.14 3.34
C VAL A 355 4.32 -6.61 4.02
N VAL A 356 4.14 -5.95 5.16
CA VAL A 356 5.23 -5.39 5.98
C VAL A 356 5.21 -6.08 7.33
N ALA A 357 6.33 -6.68 7.70
CA ALA A 357 6.56 -7.40 8.95
C ALA A 357 7.69 -6.70 9.73
N PRO A 358 7.37 -5.69 10.58
CA PRO A 358 8.35 -4.84 11.22
C PRO A 358 9.36 -5.59 12.08
N ASP A 359 8.91 -6.46 12.99
CA ASP A 359 9.80 -7.18 13.93
C ASP A 359 10.73 -8.16 13.23
N GLN A 360 10.42 -8.56 12.00
CA GLN A 360 11.22 -9.47 11.21
C GLN A 360 12.07 -8.77 10.16
N ASP A 361 12.00 -7.44 10.04
CA ASP A 361 12.65 -6.65 8.97
C ASP A 361 12.37 -7.22 7.57
N VAL A 362 11.11 -7.61 7.31
CA VAL A 362 10.70 -8.29 6.08
C VAL A 362 9.62 -7.50 5.34
N VAL A 363 9.78 -7.41 4.02
CA VAL A 363 8.72 -7.00 3.09
C VAL A 363 8.45 -8.14 2.12
N MET A 364 7.18 -8.41 1.85
CA MET A 364 6.76 -9.34 0.80
C MET A 364 5.88 -8.59 -0.19
N VAL A 365 6.16 -8.74 -1.48
CA VAL A 365 5.31 -8.24 -2.55
C VAL A 365 4.78 -9.40 -3.34
N LEU A 366 3.47 -9.43 -3.52
CA LEU A 366 2.75 -10.48 -4.23
C LEU A 366 1.97 -9.88 -5.39
N ARG A 367 2.02 -10.55 -6.52
CA ARG A 367 1.24 -10.22 -7.72
C ARG A 367 0.54 -11.48 -8.20
N TRP A 368 -0.78 -11.40 -8.29
CA TRP A 368 -1.63 -12.43 -8.90
C TRP A 368 -1.55 -13.80 -8.20
N LEU A 369 -1.40 -13.81 -6.87
CA LEU A 369 -1.58 -14.97 -6.03
C LEU A 369 -3.07 -15.11 -5.66
N GLU A 370 -3.61 -16.35 -5.67
CA GLU A 370 -5.01 -16.59 -5.30
C GLU A 370 -5.31 -15.98 -3.90
N PRO A 371 -6.32 -15.09 -3.78
CA PRO A 371 -6.58 -14.35 -2.55
C PRO A 371 -6.80 -15.21 -1.30
N SER A 372 -7.39 -16.41 -1.46
CA SER A 372 -7.58 -17.37 -0.37
C SER A 372 -6.26 -17.95 0.17
N GLU A 373 -5.19 -17.91 -0.62
CA GLU A 373 -3.90 -18.52 -0.32
C GLU A 373 -2.86 -17.54 0.26
N ILE A 374 -3.21 -16.25 0.34
CA ILE A 374 -2.27 -15.22 0.83
C ILE A 374 -1.81 -15.52 2.26
N GLY A 375 -2.74 -15.82 3.18
CA GLY A 375 -2.41 -16.13 4.58
C GLY A 375 -1.48 -17.34 4.69
N ALA A 376 -1.76 -18.41 3.95
CA ALA A 376 -0.94 -19.60 3.91
C ALA A 376 0.48 -19.31 3.35
N PHE A 377 0.58 -18.48 2.30
CA PHE A 377 1.88 -18.05 1.79
C PHE A 377 2.67 -17.26 2.83
N VAL A 378 2.05 -16.28 3.47
CA VAL A 378 2.71 -15.44 4.49
C VAL A 378 3.18 -16.32 5.66
N ALA A 379 2.34 -17.22 6.16
CA ALA A 379 2.71 -18.17 7.22
C ALA A 379 3.93 -19.03 6.84
N LYS A 380 3.97 -19.56 5.59
CA LYS A 380 5.12 -20.32 5.09
C LYS A 380 6.41 -19.49 5.06
N VAL A 381 6.32 -18.20 4.73
CA VAL A 381 7.51 -17.32 4.80
C VAL A 381 7.92 -17.15 6.25
N PHE A 382 6.99 -16.94 7.19
CA PHE A 382 7.29 -16.84 8.62
C PHE A 382 7.94 -18.13 9.17
N GLU A 383 7.52 -19.32 8.74
CA GLU A 383 8.16 -20.59 9.09
C GLU A 383 9.63 -20.70 8.59
N ALA A 384 9.98 -19.93 7.56
CA ALA A 384 11.36 -19.90 7.04
C ALA A 384 12.24 -18.89 7.78
N LEU A 385 11.66 -17.92 8.50
CA LEU A 385 12.40 -16.90 9.26
C LEU A 385 13.05 -17.50 10.50
N PRO A 386 14.10 -16.86 11.06
CA PRO A 386 14.80 -17.32 12.26
C PRO A 386 13.93 -17.29 13.51
#